data_d8b0e1bfa4d532916e9d70e3504cd864
#
_entry.id   d8b0e1bfa4d532916e9d70e3504cd864
#
_cell.length_a   1.000
_cell.length_b   1.000
_cell.length_c   1.000
_cell.angle_alpha   90.00
_cell.angle_beta   90.00
_cell.angle_gamma   90.00
#
_symmetry.space_group_name_H-M   'P 1'
#
loop_
_entity.id
_entity.type
_entity.pdbx_description
1 polymer ?
#
loop_
_entity_poly.entity_id
_entity_poly.type
_entity_poly.pdbx_seq_one_letter_code
_entity_poly.pdbx_strand_id
1 'polypeptide(L)'
;EVKRVEEAVEVSKKQLGRLYDNAFREVGEASAAIFEVHQMMLEDEDYLESMENMIRTELVNAEYAAAATGDNFAEMFAAMDDEYMKARSADVKDISERLVRNLSGEGDNDLSSMEPSVIVADDLSPSETVQMDKEKILAFVTVHGSTNSHTAILARMMNIPALIGVPMDLN
;
A
#
# COMPACT_ATOMS: atom_id res chain seq x y z
N GLU A 1 10.74 -17.39 -12.51
CA GLU A 1 9.87 -16.72 -11.56
C GLU A 1 10.67 -15.82 -10.61
N VAL A 2 11.76 -16.29 -9.98
CA VAL A 2 12.61 -15.47 -9.08
C VAL A 2 13.03 -14.15 -9.75
N LYS A 3 13.55 -14.20 -10.97
CA LYS A 3 13.94 -12.99 -11.71
C LYS A 3 12.74 -12.02 -11.93
N ARG A 4 11.54 -12.54 -12.12
CA ARG A 4 10.32 -11.71 -12.23
C ARG A 4 10.05 -10.95 -10.92
N VAL A 5 10.25 -11.60 -9.75
CA VAL A 5 10.15 -10.94 -8.44
C VAL A 5 11.18 -9.83 -8.31
N GLU A 6 12.45 -10.10 -8.64
CA GLU A 6 13.52 -9.09 -8.60
C GLU A 6 13.20 -7.87 -9.48
N GLU A 7 12.73 -8.09 -10.71
CA GLU A 7 12.31 -7.02 -11.62
C GLU A 7 11.12 -6.22 -11.07
N ALA A 8 10.11 -6.91 -10.49
CA ALA A 8 8.95 -6.26 -9.89
C ALA A 8 9.30 -5.45 -8.64
N VAL A 9 10.25 -5.93 -7.81
CA VAL A 9 10.79 -5.17 -6.67
C VAL A 9 11.43 -3.86 -7.14
N GLU A 10 12.27 -3.91 -8.15
CA GLU A 10 12.92 -2.69 -8.69
C GLU A 10 11.91 -1.71 -9.29
N VAL A 11 10.85 -2.19 -9.95
CA VAL A 11 9.77 -1.35 -10.45
C VAL A 11 9.01 -0.72 -9.27
N SER A 12 8.65 -1.52 -8.26
CA SER A 12 7.92 -1.07 -7.08
C SER A 12 8.69 0.00 -6.29
N LYS A 13 10.00 -0.18 -6.13
CA LYS A 13 10.88 0.82 -5.48
C LYS A 13 10.88 2.14 -6.24
N LYS A 14 10.95 2.12 -7.57
CA LYS A 14 10.87 3.34 -8.39
C LYS A 14 9.51 4.03 -8.26
N GLN A 15 8.43 3.28 -8.22
CA GLN A 15 7.07 3.80 -8.00
C GLN A 15 6.98 4.47 -6.62
N LEU A 16 7.45 3.78 -5.55
CA LEU A 16 7.47 4.34 -4.19
C LEU A 16 8.32 5.61 -4.08
N GLY A 17 9.45 5.68 -4.79
CA GLY A 17 10.26 6.90 -4.87
C GLY A 17 9.50 8.08 -5.47
N ARG A 18 8.70 7.85 -6.52
CA ARG A 18 7.82 8.90 -7.09
C ARG A 18 6.72 9.30 -6.12
N LEU A 19 6.14 8.35 -5.40
CA LEU A 19 5.12 8.62 -4.37
C LEU A 19 5.71 9.43 -3.22
N TYR A 20 6.95 9.13 -2.80
CA TYR A 20 7.68 9.93 -1.83
C TYR A 20 7.82 11.38 -2.29
N ASP A 21 8.31 11.60 -3.52
CA ASP A 21 8.52 12.94 -4.06
C ASP A 21 7.20 13.72 -4.17
N ASN A 22 6.10 13.05 -4.53
CA ASN A 22 4.78 13.66 -4.60
C ASN A 22 4.26 14.00 -3.20
N ALA A 23 4.29 13.05 -2.27
CA ALA A 23 3.86 13.26 -0.89
C ALA A 23 4.66 14.37 -0.20
N PHE A 24 5.98 14.38 -0.40
CA PHE A 24 6.84 15.42 0.15
C PHE A 24 6.42 16.83 -0.30
N ARG A 25 6.10 16.99 -1.58
CA ARG A 25 5.65 18.28 -2.14
C ARG A 25 4.26 18.68 -1.70
N GLU A 26 3.33 17.71 -1.61
CA GLU A 26 1.92 17.99 -1.37
C GLU A 26 1.56 18.10 0.12
N VAL A 27 2.13 17.23 0.95
CA VAL A 27 1.74 17.07 2.36
C VAL A 27 2.92 17.12 3.35
N GLY A 28 4.16 17.15 2.86
CA GLY A 28 5.37 17.33 3.66
C GLY A 28 6.07 16.04 4.07
N GLU A 29 7.26 16.19 4.66
CA GLU A 29 8.23 15.13 4.97
C GLU A 29 7.64 14.01 5.84
N ALA A 30 6.90 14.38 6.90
CA ALA A 30 6.34 13.39 7.83
C ALA A 30 5.39 12.39 7.18
N SER A 31 4.64 12.82 6.16
CA SER A 31 3.75 11.93 5.41
C SER A 31 4.46 11.19 4.29
N ALA A 32 5.53 11.74 3.74
CA ALA A 32 6.35 11.09 2.72
C ALA A 32 7.18 9.93 3.30
N ALA A 33 7.60 10.03 4.56
CA ALA A 33 8.47 9.05 5.21
C ALA A 33 7.95 7.60 5.16
N ILE A 34 6.63 7.39 5.05
CA ILE A 34 6.06 6.05 4.93
C ILE A 34 6.57 5.33 3.66
N PHE A 35 6.78 6.06 2.57
CA PHE A 35 7.25 5.47 1.31
C PHE A 35 8.73 5.06 1.35
N GLU A 36 9.55 5.72 2.19
CA GLU A 36 10.91 5.25 2.49
C GLU A 36 10.87 3.94 3.27
N VAL A 37 9.99 3.85 4.26
CA VAL A 37 9.80 2.60 5.03
C VAL A 37 9.35 1.47 4.11
N HIS A 38 8.41 1.73 3.19
CA HIS A 38 7.97 0.73 2.21
C HIS A 38 9.12 0.27 1.29
N GLN A 39 10.00 1.18 0.86
CA GLN A 39 11.19 0.80 0.08
C GLN A 39 12.13 -0.08 0.90
N MET A 40 12.38 0.25 2.18
CA MET A 40 13.20 -0.57 3.07
C MET A 40 12.61 -1.96 3.28
N MET A 41 11.29 -2.07 3.43
CA MET A 41 10.59 -3.35 3.58
C MET A 41 10.71 -4.21 2.31
N LEU A 42 10.70 -3.60 1.12
CA LEU A 42 10.93 -4.31 -0.15
C LEU A 42 12.39 -4.77 -0.34
N GLU A 43 13.32 -4.22 0.43
CA GLU A 43 14.74 -4.61 0.44
C GLU A 43 15.07 -5.60 1.57
N ASP A 44 14.10 -5.93 2.41
CA ASP A 44 14.28 -6.84 3.54
C ASP A 44 14.64 -8.25 3.04
N GLU A 45 15.78 -8.78 3.52
CA GLU A 45 16.31 -10.06 3.08
C GLU A 45 15.36 -11.21 3.42
N ASP A 46 14.74 -11.21 4.61
CA ASP A 46 13.83 -12.28 5.04
C ASP A 46 12.55 -12.29 4.17
N TYR A 47 12.05 -11.11 3.80
CA TYR A 47 10.90 -10.96 2.92
C TYR A 47 11.19 -11.49 1.51
N LEU A 48 12.31 -11.10 0.91
CA LEU A 48 12.73 -11.54 -0.42
C LEU A 48 13.06 -13.03 -0.46
N GLU A 49 13.81 -13.53 0.53
CA GLU A 49 14.18 -14.94 0.63
C GLU A 49 12.95 -15.84 0.82
N SER A 50 11.93 -15.39 1.56
CA SER A 50 10.67 -16.13 1.72
C SER A 50 9.97 -16.36 0.38
N MET A 51 9.87 -15.34 -0.49
CA MET A 51 9.32 -15.48 -1.84
C MET A 51 10.15 -16.42 -2.70
N GLU A 52 11.47 -16.25 -2.68
CA GLU A 52 12.39 -17.09 -3.46
C GLU A 52 12.29 -18.56 -3.04
N ASN A 53 12.29 -18.84 -1.74
CA ASN A 53 12.17 -20.19 -1.20
C ASN A 53 10.84 -20.83 -1.61
N MET A 54 9.73 -20.11 -1.52
CA MET A 54 8.41 -20.61 -1.94
C MET A 54 8.41 -20.96 -3.44
N ILE A 55 8.96 -20.10 -4.29
CA ILE A 55 9.10 -20.37 -5.74
C ILE A 55 9.92 -21.63 -5.98
N ARG A 56 11.06 -21.79 -5.29
CA ARG A 56 11.99 -22.90 -5.53
C ARG A 56 11.53 -24.24 -4.96
N THR A 57 10.86 -24.22 -3.79
CA THR A 57 10.48 -25.43 -3.08
C THR A 57 9.06 -25.90 -3.41
N GLU A 58 8.13 -24.97 -3.59
CA GLU A 58 6.73 -25.27 -3.85
C GLU A 58 6.35 -25.15 -5.33
N LEU A 59 7.29 -24.68 -6.17
CA LEU A 59 7.14 -24.55 -7.63
C LEU A 59 5.94 -23.66 -8.03
N VAL A 60 5.67 -22.64 -7.25
CA VAL A 60 4.61 -21.66 -7.50
C VAL A 60 5.09 -20.52 -8.41
N ASN A 61 4.16 -19.73 -8.95
CA ASN A 61 4.48 -18.52 -9.70
C ASN A 61 4.84 -17.33 -8.79
N ALA A 62 5.38 -16.29 -9.37
CA ALA A 62 5.84 -15.10 -8.66
C ALA A 62 4.68 -14.35 -7.97
N GLU A 63 3.52 -14.26 -8.63
CA GLU A 63 2.33 -13.60 -8.08
C GLU A 63 1.84 -14.28 -6.81
N TYR A 64 1.76 -15.60 -6.83
CA TYR A 64 1.35 -16.37 -5.64
C TYR A 64 2.38 -16.23 -4.52
N ALA A 65 3.68 -16.35 -4.83
CA ALA A 65 4.73 -16.21 -3.83
C ALA A 65 4.70 -14.82 -3.18
N ALA A 66 4.51 -13.76 -3.95
CA ALA A 66 4.40 -12.38 -3.43
C ALA A 66 3.16 -12.20 -2.54
N ALA A 67 1.99 -12.67 -2.98
CA ALA A 67 0.75 -12.59 -2.21
C ALA A 67 0.83 -13.38 -0.91
N ALA A 68 1.23 -14.66 -0.97
CA ALA A 68 1.30 -15.52 0.21
C ALA A 68 2.37 -15.07 1.22
N THR A 69 3.53 -14.60 0.75
CA THR A 69 4.54 -14.01 1.64
C THR A 69 4.01 -12.75 2.30
N GLY A 70 3.33 -11.89 1.56
CA GLY A 70 2.70 -10.69 2.09
C GLY A 70 1.68 -10.99 3.19
N ASP A 71 0.79 -11.96 2.97
CA ASP A 71 -0.19 -12.38 3.96
C ASP A 71 0.49 -12.92 5.23
N ASN A 72 1.50 -13.79 5.09
CA ASN A 72 2.23 -14.36 6.21
C ASN A 72 2.93 -13.30 7.07
N PHE A 73 3.62 -12.35 6.44
CA PHE A 73 4.29 -11.25 7.16
C PHE A 73 3.27 -10.29 7.79
N ALA A 74 2.17 -9.99 7.10
CA ALA A 74 1.11 -9.16 7.64
C ALA A 74 0.46 -9.79 8.89
N GLU A 75 0.18 -11.11 8.87
CA GLU A 75 -0.33 -11.85 10.03
C GLU A 75 0.69 -11.86 11.17
N MET A 76 1.98 -12.05 10.88
CA MET A 76 3.04 -12.03 11.88
C MET A 76 3.09 -10.66 12.59
N PHE A 77 3.07 -9.56 11.85
CA PHE A 77 3.04 -8.22 12.44
C PHE A 77 1.76 -7.96 13.22
N ALA A 78 0.60 -8.38 12.71
CA ALA A 78 -0.69 -8.21 13.38
C ALA A 78 -0.77 -8.98 14.72
N ALA A 79 -0.02 -10.08 14.85
CA ALA A 79 0.03 -10.90 16.06
C ALA A 79 0.99 -10.35 17.13
N MET A 80 1.79 -9.32 16.85
CA MET A 80 2.70 -8.72 17.83
C MET A 80 1.93 -7.94 18.89
N ASP A 81 2.48 -7.84 20.11
CA ASP A 81 1.86 -7.05 21.19
C ASP A 81 2.09 -5.55 21.05
N ASP A 82 3.10 -5.13 20.29
CA ASP A 82 3.46 -3.74 20.09
C ASP A 82 2.56 -3.09 19.01
N GLU A 83 1.83 -2.04 19.38
CA GLU A 83 0.88 -1.35 18.49
C GLU A 83 1.55 -0.70 17.26
N TYR A 84 2.81 -0.26 17.40
CA TYR A 84 3.57 0.27 16.28
C TYR A 84 3.89 -0.83 15.27
N MET A 85 4.28 -2.01 15.75
CA MET A 85 4.56 -3.16 14.89
C MET A 85 3.27 -3.71 14.26
N LYS A 86 2.15 -3.75 14.98
CA LYS A 86 0.85 -4.12 14.41
C LYS A 86 0.46 -3.24 13.23
N ALA A 87 0.71 -1.94 13.31
CA ALA A 87 0.43 -1.00 12.22
C ALA A 87 1.18 -1.37 10.93
N ARG A 88 2.36 -2.02 11.02
CA ARG A 88 3.15 -2.49 9.87
C ARG A 88 2.47 -3.58 9.06
N SER A 89 1.48 -4.27 9.63
CA SER A 89 0.66 -5.24 8.89
C SER A 89 0.02 -4.62 7.63
N ALA A 90 -0.51 -3.41 7.75
CA ALA A 90 -1.10 -2.69 6.62
C ALA A 90 -0.05 -2.28 5.58
N ASP A 91 1.14 -1.87 6.05
CA ASP A 91 2.25 -1.48 5.16
C ASP A 91 2.74 -2.69 4.32
N VAL A 92 2.86 -3.87 4.96
CA VAL A 92 3.22 -5.12 4.24
C VAL A 92 2.19 -5.46 3.18
N LYS A 93 0.91 -5.31 3.47
CA LYS A 93 -0.15 -5.55 2.48
C LYS A 93 -0.03 -4.61 1.29
N ASP A 94 0.16 -3.30 1.52
CA ASP A 94 0.33 -2.31 0.44
C ASP A 94 1.51 -2.66 -0.49
N ILE A 95 2.69 -3.00 0.07
CA ILE A 95 3.84 -3.36 -0.76
C ILE A 95 3.66 -4.69 -1.50
N SER A 96 2.97 -5.67 -0.88
CA SER A 96 2.71 -6.98 -1.50
C SER A 96 1.71 -6.87 -2.64
N GLU A 97 0.64 -6.11 -2.47
CA GLU A 97 -0.34 -5.83 -3.53
C GLU A 97 0.30 -5.07 -4.69
N ARG A 98 1.21 -4.14 -4.41
CA ARG A 98 2.00 -3.44 -5.43
C ARG A 98 2.86 -4.42 -6.23
N LEU A 99 3.56 -5.35 -5.55
CA LEU A 99 4.35 -6.38 -6.21
C LEU A 99 3.48 -7.25 -7.13
N VAL A 100 2.34 -7.73 -6.63
CA VAL A 100 1.41 -8.55 -7.41
C VAL A 100 0.92 -7.80 -8.65
N ARG A 101 0.52 -6.53 -8.52
CA ARG A 101 0.11 -5.70 -9.67
C ARG A 101 1.22 -5.55 -10.70
N ASN A 102 2.44 -5.27 -10.26
CA ASN A 102 3.58 -5.16 -11.18
C ASN A 102 3.92 -6.50 -11.86
N LEU A 103 3.79 -7.62 -11.15
CA LEU A 103 3.97 -8.97 -11.70
C LEU A 103 2.88 -9.33 -12.72
N SER A 104 1.64 -8.94 -12.46
CA SER A 104 0.49 -9.18 -13.35
C SER A 104 0.46 -8.23 -14.56
N GLY A 105 1.31 -7.21 -14.60
CA GLY A 105 1.34 -6.23 -15.68
C GLY A 105 0.20 -5.22 -15.66
N GLU A 106 -0.54 -5.12 -14.55
CA GLU A 106 -1.67 -4.19 -14.41
C GLU A 106 -1.22 -2.72 -14.25
N GLY A 107 0.05 -2.49 -13.90
CA GLY A 107 0.60 -1.15 -13.73
C GLY A 107 0.05 -0.39 -12.51
N ASP A 108 0.45 0.87 -12.39
CA ASP A 108 -0.15 1.76 -11.38
C ASP A 108 -1.56 2.20 -11.82
N ASN A 109 -2.54 2.10 -10.93
CA ASN A 109 -3.84 2.72 -11.15
C ASN A 109 -3.65 4.25 -11.15
N ASP A 110 -3.79 4.87 -12.32
CA ASP A 110 -3.73 6.32 -12.44
C ASP A 110 -5.05 6.95 -11.98
N LEU A 111 -5.14 7.25 -10.69
CA LEU A 111 -6.28 7.93 -10.09
C LEU A 111 -6.29 9.45 -10.36
N SER A 112 -5.25 9.97 -11.02
CA SER A 112 -5.14 11.39 -11.34
C SER A 112 -6.12 11.85 -12.44
N SER A 113 -6.63 10.94 -13.25
CA SER A 113 -7.54 11.23 -14.37
C SER A 113 -9.03 11.18 -14.03
N MET A 114 -9.40 10.92 -12.77
CA MET A 114 -10.80 10.79 -12.35
C MET A 114 -11.56 12.14 -12.39
N GLU A 115 -12.86 12.09 -12.62
CA GLU A 115 -13.75 13.25 -12.44
C GLU A 115 -13.97 13.53 -10.92
N PRO A 116 -14.38 14.78 -10.55
CA PRO A 116 -14.67 15.10 -9.15
C PRO A 116 -15.65 14.11 -8.52
N SER A 117 -15.20 13.37 -7.50
CA SER A 117 -15.92 12.20 -6.98
C SER A 117 -15.81 12.06 -5.46
N VAL A 118 -16.77 11.37 -4.87
CA VAL A 118 -16.66 10.81 -3.51
C VAL A 118 -16.04 9.42 -3.62
N ILE A 119 -14.95 9.20 -2.92
CA ILE A 119 -14.26 7.91 -2.89
C ILE A 119 -14.89 7.04 -1.80
N VAL A 120 -15.36 5.87 -2.20
CA VAL A 120 -15.93 4.88 -1.28
C VAL A 120 -15.11 3.60 -1.40
N ALA A 121 -14.55 3.12 -0.29
CA ALA A 121 -13.68 1.96 -0.26
C ALA A 121 -13.80 1.19 1.05
N ASP A 122 -13.34 -0.05 1.08
CA ASP A 122 -13.18 -0.79 2.34
C ASP A 122 -12.16 -0.12 3.25
N ASP A 123 -10.99 0.17 2.73
CA ASP A 123 -9.92 1.01 3.32
C ASP A 123 -9.12 1.64 2.17
N LEU A 124 -8.25 2.56 2.48
CA LEU A 124 -7.37 3.21 1.51
C LEU A 124 -5.92 3.13 1.99
N SER A 125 -5.06 2.60 1.15
CA SER A 125 -3.63 2.57 1.41
C SER A 125 -3.00 3.97 1.25
N PRO A 126 -1.81 4.20 1.86
CA PRO A 126 -1.04 5.42 1.65
C PRO A 126 -0.75 5.69 0.18
N SER A 127 -0.43 4.64 -0.57
CA SER A 127 -0.10 4.71 -1.99
C SER A 127 -1.28 5.17 -2.84
N GLU A 128 -2.49 4.71 -2.54
CA GLU A 128 -3.71 5.12 -3.26
C GLU A 128 -4.05 6.57 -2.97
N THR A 129 -4.00 6.96 -1.70
CA THR A 129 -4.38 8.33 -1.29
C THR A 129 -3.47 9.42 -1.85
N VAL A 130 -2.17 9.15 -1.99
CA VAL A 130 -1.19 10.12 -2.54
C VAL A 130 -1.29 10.26 -4.07
N GLN A 131 -1.79 9.24 -4.76
CA GLN A 131 -1.99 9.29 -6.22
C GLN A 131 -3.26 10.06 -6.62
N MET A 132 -4.16 10.29 -5.69
CA MET A 132 -5.41 10.99 -5.95
C MET A 132 -5.19 12.48 -6.11
N ASP A 133 -5.83 13.07 -7.12
CA ASP A 133 -5.88 14.51 -7.28
C ASP A 133 -6.84 15.14 -6.26
N LYS A 134 -6.29 15.83 -5.27
CA LYS A 134 -7.06 16.45 -4.17
C LYS A 134 -8.12 17.44 -4.64
N GLU A 135 -7.95 18.06 -5.83
CA GLU A 135 -8.94 18.97 -6.39
C GLU A 135 -10.17 18.23 -6.91
N LYS A 136 -10.04 16.93 -7.16
CA LYS A 136 -11.11 16.06 -7.67
C LYS A 136 -11.75 15.19 -6.60
N ILE A 137 -11.20 15.14 -5.39
CA ILE A 137 -11.78 14.38 -4.28
C ILE A 137 -12.73 15.26 -3.49
N LEU A 138 -14.00 14.91 -3.50
CA LEU A 138 -15.03 15.64 -2.75
C LEU A 138 -15.14 15.15 -1.30
N ALA A 139 -14.98 13.86 -1.06
CA ALA A 139 -14.97 13.24 0.26
C ALA A 139 -14.40 11.81 0.20
N PHE A 140 -13.99 11.28 1.39
CA PHE A 140 -13.71 9.86 1.60
C PHE A 140 -14.79 9.21 2.45
N VAL A 141 -15.16 7.97 2.13
CA VAL A 141 -16.00 7.11 2.96
C VAL A 141 -15.37 5.74 3.01
N THR A 142 -14.96 5.26 4.19
CA THR A 142 -14.36 3.94 4.34
C THR A 142 -15.12 3.07 5.33
N VAL A 143 -15.21 1.77 5.04
CA VAL A 143 -15.81 0.76 5.90
C VAL A 143 -14.91 0.49 7.10
N HIS A 144 -13.62 0.37 6.85
CA HIS A 144 -12.59 0.14 7.86
C HIS A 144 -11.78 1.40 8.15
N GLY A 145 -10.90 1.31 9.13
CA GLY A 145 -10.03 2.39 9.56
C GLY A 145 -10.44 3.02 10.89
N SER A 146 -9.65 3.99 11.32
CA SER A 146 -9.85 4.75 12.55
C SER A 146 -9.52 6.22 12.34
N THR A 147 -9.77 7.05 13.33
CA THR A 147 -9.40 8.47 13.30
C THR A 147 -7.89 8.72 13.18
N ASN A 148 -7.08 7.68 13.39
CA ASN A 148 -5.62 7.70 13.27
C ASN A 148 -5.13 6.89 12.05
N SER A 149 -6.01 6.39 11.19
CA SER A 149 -5.63 5.74 9.93
C SER A 149 -4.95 6.74 8.98
N HIS A 150 -4.17 6.22 8.03
CA HIS A 150 -3.53 7.05 6.99
C HIS A 150 -4.54 7.89 6.23
N THR A 151 -5.68 7.31 5.87
CA THR A 151 -6.80 8.00 5.19
C THR A 151 -7.32 9.18 6.02
N ALA A 152 -7.52 8.98 7.34
CA ALA A 152 -8.00 10.04 8.23
C ALA A 152 -6.98 11.16 8.39
N ILE A 153 -5.70 10.82 8.48
CA ILE A 153 -4.63 11.80 8.61
C ILE A 153 -4.51 12.62 7.33
N LEU A 154 -4.47 11.97 6.17
CA LEU A 154 -4.38 12.64 4.87
C LEU A 154 -5.61 13.50 4.59
N ALA A 155 -6.81 13.01 4.84
CA ALA A 155 -8.05 13.79 4.67
C ALA A 155 -8.00 15.09 5.48
N ARG A 156 -7.52 15.04 6.73
CA ARG A 156 -7.34 16.24 7.57
C ARG A 156 -6.30 17.19 7.00
N MET A 157 -5.15 16.67 6.56
CA MET A 157 -4.07 17.48 5.98
C MET A 157 -4.50 18.16 4.67
N MET A 158 -5.28 17.47 3.86
CA MET A 158 -5.82 17.96 2.58
C MET A 158 -7.11 18.79 2.75
N ASN A 159 -7.63 18.88 3.97
CA ASN A 159 -8.91 19.52 4.29
C ASN A 159 -10.09 18.95 3.50
N ILE A 160 -10.11 17.63 3.33
CA ILE A 160 -11.14 16.86 2.64
C ILE A 160 -12.04 16.19 3.66
N PRO A 161 -13.38 16.25 3.55
CA PRO A 161 -14.30 15.52 4.42
C PRO A 161 -14.05 14.01 4.36
N ALA A 162 -14.04 13.35 5.52
CA ALA A 162 -13.89 11.89 5.59
C ALA A 162 -14.82 11.28 6.63
N LEU A 163 -15.54 10.23 6.24
CA LEU A 163 -16.30 9.34 7.11
C LEU A 163 -15.57 8.00 7.17
N ILE A 164 -15.19 7.56 8.36
CA ILE A 164 -14.38 6.37 8.58
C ILE A 164 -15.11 5.41 9.52
N GLY A 165 -15.02 4.10 9.23
CA GLY A 165 -15.71 3.09 10.01
C GLY A 165 -17.23 3.05 9.75
N VAL A 166 -17.66 3.35 8.52
CA VAL A 166 -19.08 3.36 8.14
C VAL A 166 -19.50 1.94 7.77
N PRO A 167 -20.47 1.34 8.48
CA PRO A 167 -20.96 0.01 8.14
C PRO A 167 -21.77 0.08 6.83
N MET A 168 -21.17 -0.36 5.73
CA MET A 168 -21.83 -0.46 4.42
C MET A 168 -21.36 -1.72 3.67
N ASP A 169 -22.19 -2.18 2.76
CA ASP A 169 -21.88 -3.25 1.83
C ASP A 169 -21.47 -2.60 0.49
N LEU A 170 -20.29 -2.95 -0.01
CA LEU A 170 -19.74 -2.42 -1.26
C LEU A 170 -20.00 -3.35 -2.46
N ASN A 171 -20.79 -4.44 -2.30
CA ASN A 171 -21.16 -5.37 -3.36
C ASN A 171 -22.37 -4.89 -4.17
#